data_9786b14638c859be39a1c1b9ff04645d
#
_entry.id   9786b14638c859be39a1c1b9ff04645d
#
_cell.length_a   1.000
_cell.length_b   1.000
_cell.length_c   1.000
_cell.angle_alpha   90.00
_cell.angle_beta   90.00
_cell.angle_gamma   90.00
#
_symmetry.space_group_name_H-M   'P 1'
#
loop_
_entity.id
_entity.type
_entity.pdbx_description
1 polymer ?
#
loop_
_entity_poly.entity_id
_entity_poly.type
_entity_poly.pdbx_seq_one_letter_code
_entity_poly.pdbx_strand_id
1 'polypeptide(L)'
;MNPLAALALGVIGSLLAAGFSAAAPPAGPVEGTQGYRDEIGRPPDPYTGPPRSGAEVYAYRCAACHAKTTQGAPMPGDELEWGLRARQGMALLMAHTIEGYRRGLMPPRGGCGNCSDSELRAAVRYMLQQSGIAPPP
;
A
#
# COMPACT_ATOMS: atom_id res chain seq x y z
N MET A 1 -47.30 45.15 -55.24
CA MET A 1 -47.42 44.27 -56.39
C MET A 1 -46.55 43.04 -56.13
N ASN A 2 -47.17 42.11 -55.82
CA ASN A 2 -47.37 40.70 -56.02
C ASN A 2 -46.15 39.81 -56.32
N PRO A 3 -46.37 38.57 -56.11
CA PRO A 3 -45.93 37.59 -55.14
C PRO A 3 -45.13 36.51 -55.83
N LEU A 4 -44.61 35.54 -55.14
CA LEU A 4 -44.65 34.12 -55.57
C LEU A 4 -44.19 33.24 -54.42
N ALA A 5 -45.10 32.42 -53.97
CA ALA A 5 -44.91 31.31 -53.09
C ALA A 5 -44.09 30.23 -53.76
N ALA A 6 -43.15 29.63 -53.04
CA ALA A 6 -42.58 28.33 -53.41
C ALA A 6 -42.67 27.42 -52.20
N LEU A 7 -43.55 26.44 -52.30
CA LEU A 7 -43.65 25.29 -51.41
C LEU A 7 -42.40 24.42 -51.59
N ALA A 8 -41.66 24.23 -50.52
CA ALA A 8 -40.67 23.16 -50.43
C ALA A 8 -41.22 22.05 -49.55
N LEU A 9 -41.50 20.91 -50.14
CA LEU A 9 -41.87 19.66 -49.45
C LEU A 9 -40.71 19.22 -48.57
N GLY A 10 -40.95 19.18 -47.26
CA GLY A 10 -40.06 18.56 -46.32
C GLY A 10 -40.15 17.04 -46.39
N VAL A 11 -39.09 16.40 -46.79
CA VAL A 11 -38.90 14.95 -46.65
C VAL A 11 -38.52 14.68 -45.21
N ILE A 12 -39.45 14.15 -44.43
CA ILE A 12 -39.19 13.66 -43.06
C ILE A 12 -38.49 12.31 -43.20
N GLY A 13 -37.17 12.32 -43.13
CA GLY A 13 -36.37 11.13 -43.02
C GLY A 13 -36.49 10.58 -41.60
N SER A 14 -37.24 9.51 -41.41
CA SER A 14 -37.25 8.74 -40.16
C SER A 14 -35.91 8.06 -39.99
N LEU A 15 -35.06 8.61 -39.12
CA LEU A 15 -33.90 7.88 -38.62
C LEU A 15 -34.39 6.82 -37.63
N LEU A 16 -34.39 5.58 -38.08
CA LEU A 16 -34.48 4.41 -37.22
C LEU A 16 -33.20 4.35 -36.37
N ALA A 17 -33.27 4.82 -35.15
CA ALA A 17 -32.24 4.61 -34.16
C ALA A 17 -32.23 3.11 -33.80
N ALA A 18 -31.33 2.36 -34.43
CA ALA A 18 -31.02 1.01 -34.01
C ALA A 18 -30.43 1.08 -32.58
N GLY A 19 -31.28 0.79 -31.60
CA GLY A 19 -30.84 0.68 -30.19
C GLY A 19 -29.86 -0.49 -30.05
N PHE A 20 -28.60 -0.18 -29.99
CA PHE A 20 -27.58 -1.13 -29.50
C PHE A 20 -27.84 -1.36 -28.01
N SER A 21 -28.64 -2.37 -27.68
CA SER A 21 -28.74 -2.88 -26.32
C SER A 21 -27.46 -3.68 -26.06
N ALA A 22 -26.45 -3.00 -25.56
CA ALA A 22 -25.27 -3.68 -25.01
C ALA A 22 -25.71 -4.42 -23.74
N ALA A 23 -26.02 -5.69 -23.87
CA ALA A 23 -26.19 -6.56 -22.73
C ALA A 23 -24.89 -6.54 -21.95
N ALA A 24 -24.93 -6.10 -20.69
CA ALA A 24 -23.79 -6.21 -19.79
C ALA A 24 -23.36 -7.69 -19.71
N PRO A 25 -22.07 -8.00 -19.78
CA PRO A 25 -21.61 -9.36 -19.62
C PRO A 25 -22.07 -9.89 -18.25
N PRO A 26 -22.42 -11.18 -18.13
CA PRO A 26 -22.83 -11.76 -16.87
C PRO A 26 -21.71 -11.56 -15.86
N ALA A 27 -22.03 -10.99 -14.69
CA ALA A 27 -21.13 -10.88 -13.57
C ALA A 27 -20.95 -12.27 -12.92
N GLY A 28 -20.27 -13.16 -13.66
CA GLY A 28 -19.79 -14.43 -13.13
C GLY A 28 -18.40 -14.25 -12.52
N PRO A 29 -18.02 -15.08 -11.54
CA PRO A 29 -16.67 -15.03 -11.00
C PRO A 29 -15.68 -15.30 -12.13
N VAL A 30 -14.73 -14.39 -12.33
CA VAL A 30 -13.65 -14.56 -13.30
C VAL A 30 -12.80 -15.73 -12.81
N GLU A 31 -12.77 -16.83 -13.59
CA GLU A 31 -11.88 -17.95 -13.27
C GLU A 31 -10.45 -17.41 -13.14
N GLY A 32 -9.82 -17.65 -11.97
CA GLY A 32 -8.50 -17.11 -11.62
C GLY A 32 -8.50 -16.11 -10.46
N THR A 33 -9.64 -15.46 -10.15
CA THR A 33 -9.69 -14.52 -9.00
C THR A 33 -9.78 -15.22 -7.65
N GLN A 34 -10.19 -16.48 -7.62
CA GLN A 34 -10.27 -17.28 -6.40
C GLN A 34 -8.84 -17.52 -5.85
N GLY A 35 -7.91 -18.03 -6.68
CA GLY A 35 -6.52 -18.24 -6.28
C GLY A 35 -5.81 -16.97 -5.80
N TYR A 36 -6.08 -15.83 -6.46
CA TYR A 36 -5.53 -14.53 -6.04
C TYR A 36 -6.07 -14.07 -4.68
N ARG A 37 -7.35 -14.32 -4.37
CA ARG A 37 -7.93 -14.00 -3.05
C ARG A 37 -7.37 -14.91 -1.95
N ASP A 38 -7.15 -16.18 -2.27
CA ASP A 38 -6.59 -17.14 -1.33
C ASP A 38 -5.13 -16.85 -1.00
N GLU A 39 -4.39 -16.24 -1.94
CA GLU A 39 -3.01 -15.79 -1.71
C GLU A 39 -2.93 -14.50 -0.90
N ILE A 40 -3.83 -13.52 -1.10
CA ILE A 40 -3.83 -12.26 -0.35
C ILE A 40 -4.08 -12.48 1.14
N GLY A 41 -4.88 -13.47 1.51
CA GLY A 41 -5.20 -13.80 2.90
C GLY A 41 -4.24 -14.76 3.57
N ARG A 42 -3.33 -15.39 2.82
CA ARG A 42 -2.41 -16.39 3.38
C ARG A 42 -1.31 -15.68 4.18
N PRO A 43 -1.08 -16.08 5.45
CA PRO A 43 0.12 -15.66 6.16
C PRO A 43 1.36 -16.04 5.34
N PRO A 44 2.40 -15.21 5.31
CA PRO A 44 3.66 -15.59 4.66
C PRO A 44 4.23 -16.85 5.30
N ASP A 45 4.84 -17.71 4.49
CA ASP A 45 5.47 -18.91 4.97
C ASP A 45 6.48 -18.61 6.09
N PRO A 46 6.56 -19.44 7.12
CA PRO A 46 7.54 -19.26 8.19
C PRO A 46 8.96 -19.16 7.60
N TYR A 47 9.72 -18.18 8.06
CA TYR A 47 11.12 -18.07 7.69
C TYR A 47 11.93 -19.15 8.44
N THR A 48 12.62 -20.02 7.71
CA THR A 48 13.37 -21.16 8.25
C THR A 48 14.90 -20.97 8.12
N GLY A 49 15.35 -19.84 7.60
CA GLY A 49 16.77 -19.51 7.46
C GLY A 49 17.42 -19.04 8.76
N PRO A 50 18.72 -18.73 8.73
CA PRO A 50 19.41 -18.11 9.87
C PRO A 50 18.79 -16.74 10.19
N PRO A 51 18.86 -16.28 11.45
CA PRO A 51 18.34 -14.95 11.82
C PRO A 51 18.90 -13.85 10.92
N ARG A 52 18.00 -13.04 10.36
CA ARG A 52 18.35 -11.94 9.46
C ARG A 52 18.90 -10.75 10.27
N SER A 53 19.86 -10.06 9.71
CA SER A 53 20.36 -8.77 10.23
C SER A 53 19.30 -7.67 10.12
N GLY A 54 19.49 -6.59 10.87
CA GLY A 54 18.59 -5.42 10.79
C GLY A 54 18.54 -4.79 9.40
N ALA A 55 19.65 -4.76 8.67
CA ALA A 55 19.71 -4.28 7.29
C ALA A 55 18.91 -5.17 6.34
N GLU A 56 19.00 -6.49 6.48
CA GLU A 56 18.25 -7.43 5.64
C GLU A 56 16.75 -7.33 5.89
N VAL A 57 16.33 -7.27 7.15
CA VAL A 57 14.91 -7.08 7.50
C VAL A 57 14.39 -5.73 7.01
N TYR A 58 15.18 -4.66 7.18
CA TYR A 58 14.85 -3.35 6.64
C TYR A 58 14.62 -3.41 5.12
N ALA A 59 15.58 -3.97 4.37
CA ALA A 59 15.47 -4.09 2.93
C ALA A 59 14.29 -4.97 2.50
N TYR A 60 14.02 -6.04 3.25
CA TYR A 60 12.95 -6.99 2.93
C TYR A 60 11.55 -6.37 3.06
N ARG A 61 11.31 -5.53 4.08
CA ARG A 61 9.94 -5.01 4.34
C ARG A 61 9.89 -3.52 4.66
N CYS A 62 10.71 -3.02 5.55
CA CYS A 62 10.59 -1.67 6.09
C CYS A 62 10.83 -0.59 5.03
N ALA A 63 11.76 -0.84 4.10
CA ALA A 63 12.14 0.09 3.04
C ALA A 63 10.97 0.45 2.11
N ALA A 64 9.96 -0.39 1.97
CA ALA A 64 8.79 -0.12 1.15
C ALA A 64 8.11 1.22 1.51
N CYS A 65 8.11 1.57 2.81
CA CYS A 65 7.58 2.84 3.31
C CYS A 65 8.69 3.78 3.79
N HIS A 66 9.67 3.25 4.54
CA HIS A 66 10.69 4.06 5.20
C HIS A 66 11.82 4.56 4.26
N ALA A 67 11.96 4.03 3.05
CA ALA A 67 12.90 4.58 2.05
C ALA A 67 12.31 5.75 1.24
N LYS A 68 11.01 6.05 1.35
CA LYS A 68 10.31 7.00 0.48
C LYS A 68 9.38 7.95 1.23
N THR A 69 9.46 8.05 2.54
CA THR A 69 8.53 8.83 3.39
C THR A 69 7.05 8.54 3.12
N THR A 70 6.72 7.32 2.69
CA THR A 70 5.35 6.92 2.39
C THR A 70 4.46 7.19 3.61
N GLN A 71 3.40 7.97 3.43
CA GLN A 71 2.47 8.34 4.48
C GLN A 71 3.14 8.96 5.73
N GLY A 72 4.27 9.64 5.57
CA GLY A 72 5.01 10.26 6.66
C GLY A 72 5.87 9.29 7.47
N ALA A 73 6.21 8.12 6.92
CA ALA A 73 7.19 7.24 7.54
C ALA A 73 8.56 7.91 7.63
N PRO A 74 9.24 7.95 8.80
CA PRO A 74 10.55 8.56 8.93
C PRO A 74 11.59 7.73 8.17
N MET A 75 12.44 8.40 7.38
CA MET A 75 13.50 7.73 6.63
C MET A 75 14.73 7.47 7.52
N PRO A 76 15.49 6.41 7.29
CA PRO A 76 16.86 6.33 7.77
C PRO A 76 17.65 7.57 7.31
N GLY A 77 18.41 8.19 8.21
CA GLY A 77 19.09 9.47 7.98
C GLY A 77 18.33 10.69 8.49
N ASP A 78 17.05 10.57 8.82
CA ASP A 78 16.29 11.65 9.46
C ASP A 78 16.56 11.68 10.96
N GLU A 79 17.66 12.36 11.34
CA GLU A 79 18.11 12.46 12.71
C GLU A 79 17.07 13.11 13.63
N LEU A 80 16.36 14.15 13.13
CA LEU A 80 15.37 14.87 13.93
C LEU A 80 14.19 13.96 14.26
N GLU A 81 13.60 13.34 13.26
CA GLU A 81 12.42 12.47 13.42
C GLU A 81 12.75 11.22 14.25
N TRP A 82 13.89 10.60 14.00
CA TRP A 82 14.33 9.44 14.79
C TRP A 82 14.76 9.80 16.20
N GLY A 83 15.41 10.96 16.39
CA GLY A 83 15.76 11.46 17.72
C GLY A 83 14.52 11.71 18.59
N LEU A 84 13.45 12.29 18.02
CA LEU A 84 12.17 12.47 18.72
C LEU A 84 11.57 11.14 19.18
N ARG A 85 11.62 10.13 18.31
CA ARG A 85 11.06 8.80 18.60
C ARG A 85 11.92 8.01 19.60
N ALA A 86 13.23 8.08 19.45
CA ALA A 86 14.16 7.38 20.34
C ALA A 86 14.04 7.81 21.80
N ARG A 87 13.73 9.10 22.07
CA ARG A 87 13.48 9.59 23.42
C ARG A 87 12.32 8.90 24.14
N GLN A 88 11.42 8.26 23.41
CA GLN A 88 10.31 7.49 23.97
C GLN A 88 10.73 6.09 24.46
N GLY A 89 11.97 5.68 24.18
CA GLY A 89 12.53 4.40 24.57
C GLY A 89 12.25 3.26 23.59
N MET A 90 13.09 2.24 23.66
CA MET A 90 12.99 1.08 22.77
C MET A 90 11.68 0.30 22.97
N ALA A 91 11.17 0.24 24.19
CA ALA A 91 9.94 -0.48 24.48
C ALA A 91 8.75 0.06 23.65
N LEU A 92 8.59 1.40 23.59
CA LEU A 92 7.51 2.00 22.81
C LEU A 92 7.75 1.89 21.30
N LEU A 93 8.99 2.04 20.85
CA LEU A 93 9.34 1.81 19.44
C LEU A 93 8.96 0.39 19.00
N MET A 94 9.25 -0.60 19.85
CA MET A 94 8.89 -1.99 19.57
C MET A 94 7.39 -2.24 19.63
N ALA A 95 6.69 -1.65 20.60
CA ALA A 95 5.23 -1.74 20.64
C ALA A 95 4.60 -1.23 19.34
N HIS A 96 4.99 -0.05 18.86
CA HIS A 96 4.53 0.50 17.59
C HIS A 96 4.92 -0.38 16.39
N THR A 97 6.06 -1.02 16.46
CA THR A 97 6.51 -1.92 15.37
C THR A 97 5.68 -3.21 15.35
N ILE A 98 5.44 -3.81 16.51
CA ILE A 98 4.74 -5.09 16.63
C ILE A 98 3.24 -4.94 16.42
N GLU A 99 2.65 -3.95 17.06
CA GLU A 99 1.19 -3.73 17.07
C GLU A 99 0.70 -2.87 15.90
N GLY A 100 1.62 -2.15 15.25
CA GLY A 100 1.31 -1.14 14.25
C GLY A 100 1.15 0.26 14.85
N TYR A 101 1.06 1.26 14.00
CA TYR A 101 0.99 2.65 14.44
C TYR A 101 0.02 3.47 13.58
N ARG A 102 -0.60 4.49 14.19
CA ARG A 102 -1.51 5.45 13.55
C ARG A 102 -2.58 4.81 12.66
N ARG A 103 -3.43 3.97 13.26
CA ARG A 103 -4.58 3.32 12.56
C ARG A 103 -4.16 2.55 11.30
N GLY A 104 -3.01 1.89 11.34
CA GLY A 104 -2.54 1.04 10.25
C GLY A 104 -1.69 1.74 9.19
N LEU A 105 -1.34 3.04 9.34
CA LEU A 105 -0.35 3.68 8.48
C LEU A 105 0.99 2.92 8.53
N MET A 106 1.39 2.48 9.71
CA MET A 106 2.38 1.43 9.88
C MET A 106 1.63 0.16 10.27
N PRO A 107 1.57 -0.85 9.43
CA PRO A 107 0.85 -2.09 9.73
C PRO A 107 1.56 -2.86 10.86
N PRO A 108 0.86 -3.76 11.57
CA PRO A 108 1.47 -4.64 12.55
C PRO A 108 2.70 -5.36 11.96
N ARG A 109 3.77 -5.42 12.75
CA ARG A 109 5.08 -5.98 12.39
C ARG A 109 5.74 -5.32 11.16
N GLY A 110 5.31 -4.07 10.81
CA GLY A 110 5.73 -3.43 9.56
C GLY A 110 5.35 -4.24 8.30
N GLY A 111 4.34 -5.10 8.39
CA GLY A 111 3.94 -6.03 7.34
C GLY A 111 4.87 -7.24 7.18
N CYS A 112 5.82 -7.46 8.09
CA CYS A 112 6.69 -8.63 8.10
C CYS A 112 6.06 -9.77 8.94
N GLY A 113 5.15 -10.54 8.34
CA GLY A 113 4.46 -11.63 9.04
C GLY A 113 5.36 -12.79 9.46
N ASN A 114 6.53 -12.93 8.83
CA ASN A 114 7.50 -14.00 9.10
C ASN A 114 8.80 -13.52 9.77
N CYS A 115 8.85 -12.30 10.26
CA CYS A 115 9.98 -11.80 11.05
C CYS A 115 9.78 -12.16 12.53
N SER A 116 10.83 -12.56 13.21
CA SER A 116 10.83 -12.66 14.68
C SER A 116 10.88 -11.27 15.33
N ASP A 117 10.54 -11.16 16.61
CA ASP A 117 10.62 -9.89 17.34
C ASP A 117 12.06 -9.40 17.48
N SER A 118 13.02 -10.33 17.57
CA SER A 118 14.45 -10.01 17.57
C SER A 118 14.90 -9.42 16.23
N GLU A 119 14.42 -9.94 15.13
CA GLU A 119 14.68 -9.41 13.78
C GLU A 119 14.05 -8.03 13.59
N LEU A 120 12.81 -7.82 14.04
CA LEU A 120 12.17 -6.51 14.03
C LEU A 120 12.95 -5.50 14.87
N ARG A 121 13.40 -5.90 16.05
CA ARG A 121 14.26 -5.07 16.91
C ARG A 121 15.58 -4.71 16.22
N ALA A 122 16.19 -5.67 15.52
CA ALA A 122 17.42 -5.42 14.76
C ALA A 122 17.18 -4.40 13.64
N ALA A 123 16.04 -4.45 12.95
CA ALA A 123 15.67 -3.48 11.92
C ALA A 123 15.43 -2.07 12.49
N VAL A 124 14.75 -1.96 13.64
CA VAL A 124 14.57 -0.67 14.33
C VAL A 124 15.92 -0.09 14.72
N ARG A 125 16.81 -0.91 15.31
CA ARG A 125 18.18 -0.47 15.67
C ARG A 125 18.97 -0.03 14.44
N TYR A 126 18.84 -0.73 13.34
CA TYR A 126 19.47 -0.36 12.07
C TYR A 126 19.01 1.02 11.61
N MET A 127 17.70 1.31 11.56
CA MET A 127 17.19 2.61 11.15
C MET A 127 17.65 3.75 12.07
N LEU A 128 17.69 3.52 13.38
CA LEU A 128 18.23 4.49 14.35
C LEU A 128 19.72 4.76 14.06
N GLN A 129 20.52 3.72 13.90
CA GLN A 129 21.95 3.84 13.62
C GLN A 129 22.24 4.56 12.30
N GLN A 130 21.46 4.26 11.25
CA GLN A 130 21.55 4.97 9.98
C GLN A 130 21.17 6.46 10.09
N SER A 131 20.46 6.83 11.13
CA SER A 131 20.07 8.21 11.45
C SER A 131 20.99 8.88 12.48
N GLY A 132 22.13 8.27 12.81
CA GLY A 132 23.08 8.80 13.79
C GLY A 132 22.60 8.71 15.25
N ILE A 133 21.53 7.96 15.51
CA ILE A 133 20.92 7.83 16.83
C ILE A 133 21.39 6.54 17.50
N ALA A 134 21.95 6.66 18.70
CA ALA A 134 22.22 5.50 19.54
C ALA A 134 20.89 4.85 19.95
N PRO A 135 20.70 3.53 19.71
CA PRO A 135 19.49 2.86 20.15
C PRO A 135 19.30 2.99 21.67
N PRO A 136 18.14 3.44 22.14
CA PRO A 136 17.88 3.51 23.57
C PRO A 136 17.84 2.12 24.22
N PRO A 137 18.04 2.02 25.53
CA PRO A 137 17.96 0.78 26.26
C PRO A 137 16.57 0.10 26.17
#